data_e6e53c0f63e0dc4cb2f34a8644b24436
#
_entry.id   e6e53c0f63e0dc4cb2f34a8644b24436
#
_cell.length_a   1.000
_cell.length_b   1.000
_cell.length_c   1.000
_cell.angle_alpha   90.00
_cell.angle_beta   90.00
_cell.angle_gamma   90.00
#
_symmetry.space_group_name_H-M   'P 1'
#
loop_
_entity.id
_entity.type
_entity.pdbx_description
1 polymer ?
#
loop_
_entity_poly.entity_id
_entity_poly.type
_entity_poly.pdbx_seq_one_letter_code
_entity_poly.pdbx_strand_id
1 'polypeptide(L)'
;MDKLKVAVKANADITANFDITVKYDGEQVEQFTNVSNTASDENYWLDVIGNSNFITCATGALTATSSDVAFTGGADGISDIADADYTGALQLFDSVDDVNLICVPGQVSEAMTTAILSYAENRGNVFAIVDGAKSADVATIKTFRKSLSCKNGALYYPWIKVSDPLSKTGKLRDCPTCGHIMGIYARTIQERGVWKAPAGTEATVRGAVEVVKLLVKGDCDVLNPVGVNVVMPRANYGIVVWGARSMSPDSTMRYVSDVLLETNIKESIKNGTQWAVFEPNNSVLWTRVKTTIEAFLDGLWRDGGLFGDKAEQAYFVKCDEDLNPESVRNAGKLICEVGYAPNKPAEFVIIRIAHSISNE
;
A
#
# COMPACT_ATOMS: atom_id res chain seq x y z
N MET A 1 18.16 -16.77 -10.34
CA MET A 1 19.32 -17.32 -9.65
C MET A 1 20.64 -17.15 -10.40
N ASP A 2 20.63 -16.87 -11.66
CA ASP A 2 21.85 -16.63 -12.46
C ASP A 2 22.68 -15.41 -12.01
N LYS A 3 22.19 -14.69 -11.01
CA LYS A 3 22.86 -13.51 -10.44
C LYS A 3 23.92 -13.86 -9.41
N LEU A 4 23.81 -15.01 -8.74
CA LEU A 4 24.79 -15.45 -7.75
C LEU A 4 25.91 -16.23 -8.45
N LYS A 5 27.14 -15.79 -8.25
CA LYS A 5 28.34 -16.39 -8.84
C LYS A 5 29.42 -16.55 -7.78
N VAL A 6 30.25 -17.55 -7.92
CA VAL A 6 31.43 -17.78 -7.09
C VAL A 6 32.66 -17.89 -7.96
N ALA A 7 33.73 -17.24 -7.56
CA ALA A 7 35.07 -17.43 -8.11
C ALA A 7 35.99 -17.96 -7.02
N VAL A 8 36.74 -18.98 -7.32
CA VAL A 8 37.80 -19.52 -6.48
C VAL A 8 39.13 -19.32 -7.18
N LYS A 9 40.04 -18.57 -6.57
CA LYS A 9 41.37 -18.30 -7.08
C LYS A 9 42.42 -18.82 -6.12
N ALA A 10 43.58 -19.24 -6.64
CA ALA A 10 44.72 -19.51 -5.78
C ALA A 10 45.10 -18.22 -5.05
N ASN A 11 45.40 -18.35 -3.77
CA ASN A 11 45.90 -17.21 -2.97
C ASN A 11 47.28 -16.75 -3.44
N ALA A 12 47.49 -15.46 -3.50
CA ALA A 12 48.75 -14.89 -4.03
C ALA A 12 49.95 -15.15 -3.16
N ASP A 13 49.75 -15.19 -1.83
CA ASP A 13 50.83 -15.32 -0.83
C ASP A 13 51.09 -16.78 -0.44
N ILE A 14 50.04 -17.59 -0.37
CA ILE A 14 50.08 -19.01 0.01
C ILE A 14 49.45 -19.84 -1.08
N THR A 15 50.24 -20.34 -2.01
CA THR A 15 49.78 -21.05 -3.21
C THR A 15 49.01 -22.32 -2.95
N ALA A 16 49.07 -22.90 -1.74
CA ALA A 16 48.26 -24.05 -1.33
C ALA A 16 46.81 -23.66 -0.92
N ASN A 17 46.59 -22.38 -0.67
CA ASN A 17 45.30 -21.85 -0.22
C ASN A 17 44.57 -21.09 -1.34
N PHE A 18 43.36 -20.77 -1.07
CA PHE A 18 42.43 -20.15 -2.08
C PHE A 18 41.80 -18.87 -1.51
N ASP A 19 41.42 -17.99 -2.44
CA ASP A 19 40.55 -16.85 -2.18
C ASP A 19 39.19 -17.12 -2.86
N ILE A 20 38.11 -17.03 -2.10
CA ILE A 20 36.75 -17.24 -2.57
C ILE A 20 36.06 -15.88 -2.64
N THR A 21 35.54 -15.54 -3.80
CA THR A 21 34.75 -14.32 -4.02
C THR A 21 33.32 -14.70 -4.37
N VAL A 22 32.37 -14.22 -3.60
CA VAL A 22 30.94 -14.37 -3.87
C VAL A 22 30.44 -13.06 -4.50
N LYS A 23 29.76 -13.17 -5.63
CA LYS A 23 29.19 -12.04 -6.37
C LYS A 23 27.69 -12.21 -6.51
N TYR A 24 26.94 -11.14 -6.36
CA TYR A 24 25.53 -11.06 -6.63
C TYR A 24 25.25 -9.92 -7.62
N ASP A 25 24.59 -10.25 -8.72
CA ASP A 25 24.27 -9.30 -9.81
C ASP A 25 25.49 -8.54 -10.34
N GLY A 26 26.65 -9.22 -10.36
CA GLY A 26 27.93 -8.68 -10.82
C GLY A 26 28.74 -7.96 -9.74
N GLU A 27 28.18 -7.69 -8.57
CA GLU A 27 28.84 -7.04 -7.45
C GLU A 27 29.41 -8.05 -6.46
N GLN A 28 30.60 -7.78 -5.92
CA GLN A 28 31.19 -8.60 -4.87
C GLN A 28 30.47 -8.34 -3.54
N VAL A 29 29.79 -9.38 -3.02
CA VAL A 29 29.05 -9.30 -1.75
C VAL A 29 29.82 -9.88 -0.57
N GLU A 30 30.59 -10.94 -0.82
CA GLU A 30 31.47 -11.57 0.19
C GLU A 30 32.82 -11.93 -0.41
N GLN A 31 33.86 -11.97 0.45
CA GLN A 31 35.18 -12.47 0.11
C GLN A 31 35.77 -13.19 1.30
N PHE A 32 36.28 -14.38 1.06
CA PHE A 32 37.04 -15.19 2.02
C PHE A 32 38.43 -15.37 1.46
N THR A 33 39.42 -14.91 2.17
CA THR A 33 40.82 -14.95 1.75
C THR A 33 41.61 -16.00 2.52
N ASN A 34 42.64 -16.55 1.90
CA ASN A 34 43.57 -17.51 2.53
C ASN A 34 42.87 -18.76 3.09
N VAL A 35 41.96 -19.34 2.36
CA VAL A 35 41.11 -20.48 2.78
C VAL A 35 41.81 -21.79 2.42
N SER A 36 41.90 -22.73 3.36
CA SER A 36 42.62 -23.99 3.23
C SER A 36 41.69 -25.18 2.89
N ASN A 37 42.23 -26.16 2.13
CA ASN A 37 41.61 -27.47 1.94
C ASN A 37 41.91 -28.46 3.06
N THR A 38 42.80 -28.13 3.99
CA THR A 38 43.24 -29.03 5.04
C THR A 38 42.32 -28.87 6.26
N ALA A 39 41.67 -29.94 6.67
CA ALA A 39 40.66 -29.91 7.73
C ALA A 39 41.23 -29.58 9.15
N SER A 40 42.56 -29.69 9.32
CA SER A 40 43.20 -29.32 10.58
C SER A 40 43.57 -27.84 10.70
N ASP A 41 43.39 -27.08 9.62
CA ASP A 41 43.74 -25.67 9.56
C ASP A 41 42.60 -24.80 10.13
N GLU A 42 42.92 -23.73 10.86
CA GLU A 42 41.94 -22.79 11.44
C GLU A 42 41.07 -22.12 10.34
N ASN A 43 41.62 -22.01 9.13
CA ASN A 43 40.92 -21.42 7.96
C ASN A 43 40.41 -22.49 7.01
N TYR A 44 39.99 -23.64 7.53
CA TYR A 44 39.38 -24.69 6.73
C TYR A 44 38.13 -24.20 6.02
N TRP A 45 38.02 -24.48 4.71
CA TRP A 45 37.02 -23.87 3.83
C TRP A 45 35.57 -24.15 4.26
N LEU A 46 35.26 -25.31 4.81
CA LEU A 46 33.89 -25.63 5.29
C LEU A 46 33.48 -24.74 6.46
N ASP A 47 34.39 -24.50 7.38
CA ASP A 47 34.12 -23.68 8.56
C ASP A 47 34.02 -22.19 8.18
N VAL A 48 34.88 -21.76 7.26
CA VAL A 48 34.89 -20.38 6.77
C VAL A 48 33.62 -20.07 5.98
N ILE A 49 33.20 -20.97 5.06
CA ILE A 49 31.96 -20.81 4.26
C ILE A 49 30.72 -20.96 5.15
N GLY A 50 30.78 -21.71 6.25
CA GLY A 50 29.68 -21.78 7.22
C GLY A 50 29.21 -20.43 7.76
N ASN A 51 30.05 -19.39 7.66
CA ASN A 51 29.72 -18.02 8.03
C ASN A 51 29.14 -17.16 6.87
N SER A 52 28.99 -17.73 5.67
CA SER A 52 28.42 -17.02 4.53
C SER A 52 26.92 -16.85 4.66
N ASN A 53 26.42 -15.66 4.25
CA ASN A 53 24.98 -15.38 4.13
C ASN A 53 24.40 -15.76 2.76
N PHE A 54 25.26 -16.11 1.80
CA PHE A 54 24.85 -16.31 0.40
C PHE A 54 25.03 -17.73 -0.10
N ILE A 55 26.00 -18.46 0.45
CA ILE A 55 26.36 -19.80 -0.01
C ILE A 55 26.53 -20.77 1.17
N THR A 56 26.19 -22.02 0.92
CA THR A 56 26.50 -23.14 1.81
C THR A 56 27.20 -24.23 1.04
N CYS A 57 28.02 -25.02 1.70
CA CYS A 57 28.70 -26.15 1.10
C CYS A 57 28.67 -27.35 2.04
N ALA A 58 28.52 -28.55 1.48
CA ALA A 58 28.39 -29.75 2.30
C ALA A 58 29.64 -30.66 2.23
N THR A 59 30.25 -30.85 1.08
CA THR A 59 31.39 -31.75 0.89
C THR A 59 32.20 -31.36 -0.35
N GLY A 60 33.45 -31.75 -0.39
CA GLY A 60 34.34 -31.58 -1.56
C GLY A 60 35.70 -31.01 -1.20
N ALA A 61 36.40 -30.48 -2.17
CA ALA A 61 37.63 -29.72 -2.03
C ALA A 61 37.59 -28.50 -2.94
N LEU A 62 38.19 -27.40 -2.50
CA LEU A 62 38.30 -26.21 -3.34
C LEU A 62 39.25 -26.48 -4.52
N THR A 63 38.82 -26.04 -5.69
CA THR A 63 39.66 -26.00 -6.89
C THR A 63 39.54 -24.62 -7.53
N ALA A 64 40.65 -24.09 -8.02
CA ALA A 64 40.65 -22.80 -8.69
C ALA A 64 39.74 -22.84 -9.94
N THR A 65 38.94 -21.80 -10.11
CA THR A 65 38.07 -21.63 -11.26
C THR A 65 38.71 -20.67 -12.28
N SER A 66 38.56 -20.97 -13.59
CA SER A 66 39.05 -20.10 -14.66
C SER A 66 38.24 -18.80 -14.82
N SER A 67 37.00 -18.79 -14.33
CA SER A 67 36.04 -17.68 -14.40
C SER A 67 35.05 -17.76 -13.26
N ASP A 68 34.21 -16.74 -13.14
CA ASP A 68 33.07 -16.74 -12.23
C ASP A 68 32.10 -17.88 -12.61
N VAL A 69 31.81 -18.76 -11.66
CA VAL A 69 30.88 -19.90 -11.84
C VAL A 69 29.51 -19.50 -11.34
N ALA A 70 28.50 -19.56 -12.20
CA ALA A 70 27.12 -19.32 -11.81
C ALA A 70 26.48 -20.54 -11.15
N PHE A 71 25.66 -20.33 -10.15
CA PHE A 71 24.81 -21.40 -9.62
C PHE A 71 23.70 -21.71 -10.62
N THR A 72 23.42 -23.00 -10.82
CA THR A 72 22.38 -23.50 -11.73
C THR A 72 21.36 -24.34 -10.98
N GLY A 73 20.18 -24.52 -11.57
CA GLY A 73 19.14 -25.42 -11.05
C GLY A 73 18.35 -24.88 -9.87
N GLY A 74 18.60 -23.65 -9.46
CA GLY A 74 17.77 -22.99 -8.48
C GLY A 74 16.64 -22.21 -9.15
N ALA A 75 15.42 -22.26 -8.56
CA ALA A 75 14.31 -21.43 -8.92
C ALA A 75 13.82 -20.69 -7.66
N ASP A 76 13.38 -19.44 -7.82
CA ASP A 76 12.75 -18.68 -6.74
C ASP A 76 11.26 -19.00 -6.58
N GLY A 77 10.72 -19.86 -7.47
CA GLY A 77 9.32 -20.26 -7.49
C GLY A 77 8.35 -19.16 -7.94
N ILE A 78 8.85 -17.95 -8.22
CA ILE A 78 7.97 -16.80 -8.57
C ILE A 78 7.27 -17.05 -9.91
N SER A 79 7.96 -17.71 -10.86
CA SER A 79 7.39 -18.05 -12.17
C SER A 79 6.23 -19.05 -12.11
N ASP A 80 6.13 -19.81 -11.05
CA ASP A 80 5.12 -20.86 -10.86
C ASP A 80 3.87 -20.33 -10.15
N ILE A 81 3.94 -19.11 -9.59
CA ILE A 81 2.82 -18.46 -8.93
C ILE A 81 1.92 -17.79 -9.97
N ALA A 82 0.69 -18.28 -10.09
CA ALA A 82 -0.34 -17.73 -10.97
C ALA A 82 -1.28 -16.77 -10.23
N ASP A 83 -2.07 -15.99 -10.97
CA ASP A 83 -3.11 -15.11 -10.39
C ASP A 83 -4.10 -15.89 -9.49
N ALA A 84 -4.35 -17.17 -9.79
CA ALA A 84 -5.22 -18.04 -8.99
C ALA A 84 -4.68 -18.29 -7.57
N ASP A 85 -3.37 -18.36 -7.39
CA ASP A 85 -2.74 -18.57 -6.08
C ASP A 85 -2.94 -17.34 -5.20
N TYR A 86 -2.78 -16.15 -5.78
CA TYR A 86 -3.05 -14.88 -5.07
C TYR A 86 -4.53 -14.73 -4.73
N THR A 87 -5.45 -15.09 -5.65
CA THR A 87 -6.89 -15.00 -5.37
C THR A 87 -7.33 -15.99 -4.30
N GLY A 88 -6.75 -17.18 -4.26
CA GLY A 88 -6.93 -18.14 -3.18
C GLY A 88 -6.42 -17.62 -1.83
N ALA A 89 -5.26 -16.96 -1.85
CA ALA A 89 -4.69 -16.36 -0.65
C ALA A 89 -5.52 -15.19 -0.08
N LEU A 90 -6.24 -14.43 -0.93
CA LEU A 90 -7.14 -13.37 -0.45
C LEU A 90 -8.22 -13.89 0.49
N GLN A 91 -8.75 -15.10 0.25
CA GLN A 91 -9.80 -15.71 1.08
C GLN A 91 -9.30 -16.03 2.50
N LEU A 92 -7.99 -16.20 2.71
CA LEU A 92 -7.43 -16.44 4.04
C LEU A 92 -7.66 -15.24 4.98
N PHE A 93 -7.79 -14.03 4.43
CA PHE A 93 -8.10 -12.83 5.21
C PHE A 93 -9.56 -12.76 5.68
N ASP A 94 -10.46 -13.64 5.21
CA ASP A 94 -11.86 -13.65 5.65
C ASP A 94 -11.99 -14.00 7.14
N SER A 95 -11.00 -14.71 7.69
CA SER A 95 -10.92 -15.05 9.11
C SER A 95 -10.32 -13.95 9.99
N VAL A 96 -9.86 -12.84 9.41
CA VAL A 96 -9.19 -11.73 10.11
C VAL A 96 -10.06 -10.48 9.98
N ASP A 97 -10.73 -10.08 11.06
CA ASP A 97 -11.74 -9.01 11.04
C ASP A 97 -11.15 -7.60 10.86
N ASP A 98 -9.95 -7.34 11.35
CA ASP A 98 -9.32 -6.02 11.44
C ASP A 98 -8.42 -5.64 10.25
N VAL A 99 -8.53 -6.34 9.13
CA VAL A 99 -7.85 -5.96 7.87
C VAL A 99 -8.63 -4.83 7.21
N ASN A 100 -7.98 -3.65 7.10
CA ASN A 100 -8.59 -2.45 6.49
C ASN A 100 -7.94 -2.04 5.16
N LEU A 101 -6.66 -2.34 4.96
CA LEU A 101 -5.93 -2.02 3.73
C LEU A 101 -5.34 -3.29 3.14
N ILE A 102 -5.41 -3.43 1.82
CA ILE A 102 -4.85 -4.58 1.10
C ILE A 102 -4.14 -4.16 -0.19
N CYS A 103 -3.05 -4.83 -0.51
CA CYS A 103 -2.38 -4.72 -1.81
C CYS A 103 -1.70 -6.03 -2.19
N VAL A 104 -1.44 -6.22 -3.48
CA VAL A 104 -0.62 -7.32 -4.01
C VAL A 104 0.51 -6.71 -4.83
N PRO A 105 1.68 -6.45 -4.21
CA PRO A 105 2.75 -5.72 -4.84
C PRO A 105 3.26 -6.39 -6.12
N GLY A 106 3.36 -5.61 -7.21
CA GLY A 106 3.90 -6.08 -8.47
C GLY A 106 2.94 -6.90 -9.34
N GLN A 107 1.78 -7.28 -8.84
CA GLN A 107 0.75 -7.97 -9.62
C GLN A 107 -0.16 -6.94 -10.27
N VAL A 108 0.05 -6.72 -11.56
CA VAL A 108 -0.58 -5.64 -12.34
C VAL A 108 -1.42 -6.19 -13.51
N SER A 109 -1.68 -7.50 -13.55
CA SER A 109 -2.60 -8.09 -14.52
C SER A 109 -4.02 -7.54 -14.27
N GLU A 110 -4.80 -7.38 -15.34
CA GLU A 110 -6.19 -6.93 -15.22
C GLU A 110 -7.02 -7.92 -14.40
N ALA A 111 -6.77 -9.21 -14.57
CA ALA A 111 -7.45 -10.27 -13.82
C ALA A 111 -7.18 -10.16 -12.30
N MET A 112 -5.90 -10.06 -11.89
CA MET A 112 -5.55 -9.92 -10.48
C MET A 112 -6.03 -8.61 -9.88
N THR A 113 -5.88 -7.51 -10.64
CA THR A 113 -6.38 -6.20 -10.20
C THR A 113 -7.88 -6.21 -9.97
N THR A 114 -8.64 -6.81 -10.89
CA THR A 114 -10.10 -6.96 -10.75
C THR A 114 -10.46 -7.85 -9.55
N ALA A 115 -9.72 -8.92 -9.32
CA ALA A 115 -9.95 -9.83 -8.20
C ALA A 115 -9.78 -9.15 -6.84
N ILE A 116 -8.69 -8.40 -6.64
CA ILE A 116 -8.45 -7.69 -5.38
C ILE A 116 -9.47 -6.57 -5.15
N LEU A 117 -9.88 -5.86 -6.21
CA LEU A 117 -10.89 -4.82 -6.14
C LEU A 117 -12.27 -5.40 -5.78
N SER A 118 -12.66 -6.49 -6.44
CA SER A 118 -13.90 -7.20 -6.13
C SER A 118 -13.90 -7.75 -4.70
N TYR A 119 -12.76 -8.27 -4.23
CA TYR A 119 -12.61 -8.71 -2.85
C TYR A 119 -12.84 -7.56 -1.86
N ALA A 120 -12.20 -6.41 -2.08
CA ALA A 120 -12.35 -5.24 -1.21
C ALA A 120 -13.80 -4.70 -1.22
N GLU A 121 -14.46 -4.68 -2.37
CA GLU A 121 -15.85 -4.22 -2.50
C GLU A 121 -16.84 -5.16 -1.81
N ASN A 122 -16.70 -6.48 -2.01
CA ASN A 122 -17.54 -7.50 -1.38
C ASN A 122 -17.40 -7.50 0.15
N ARG A 123 -16.20 -7.33 0.66
CA ARG A 123 -15.94 -7.27 2.10
C ARG A 123 -16.42 -5.97 2.72
N GLY A 124 -16.34 -4.85 2.00
CA GLY A 124 -16.89 -3.54 2.36
C GLY A 124 -16.12 -2.75 3.42
N ASN A 125 -15.29 -3.40 4.25
CA ASN A 125 -14.43 -2.79 5.28
C ASN A 125 -12.95 -2.73 4.87
N VAL A 126 -12.61 -3.18 3.68
CA VAL A 126 -11.25 -3.21 3.13
C VAL A 126 -11.13 -2.21 2.00
N PHE A 127 -9.99 -1.54 1.91
CA PHE A 127 -9.63 -0.66 0.80
C PHE A 127 -8.41 -1.22 0.06
N ALA A 128 -8.54 -1.43 -1.25
CA ALA A 128 -7.48 -1.97 -2.09
C ALA A 128 -6.61 -0.87 -2.69
N ILE A 129 -5.30 -1.02 -2.57
CA ILE A 129 -4.30 -0.15 -3.20
C ILE A 129 -3.62 -0.94 -4.30
N VAL A 130 -3.76 -0.50 -5.55
CA VAL A 130 -3.25 -1.20 -6.72
C VAL A 130 -2.22 -0.37 -7.48
N ASP A 131 -1.26 -1.04 -8.07
CA ASP A 131 -0.20 -0.44 -8.87
C ASP A 131 -0.56 -0.45 -10.37
N GLY A 132 -0.14 0.59 -11.08
CA GLY A 132 -0.04 0.54 -12.55
C GLY A 132 1.15 -0.29 -13.01
N ALA A 133 1.11 -0.81 -14.24
CA ALA A 133 2.22 -1.56 -14.81
C ALA A 133 3.48 -0.69 -14.90
N LYS A 134 4.63 -1.25 -14.50
CA LYS A 134 5.94 -0.58 -14.46
C LYS A 134 6.31 0.06 -15.79
N SER A 135 6.09 -0.64 -16.91
CA SER A 135 6.43 -0.22 -18.26
C SER A 135 5.36 0.61 -18.97
N ALA A 136 4.19 0.86 -18.31
CA ALA A 136 3.10 1.60 -18.93
C ALA A 136 3.52 3.04 -19.28
N ASP A 137 2.98 3.57 -20.36
CA ASP A 137 2.97 5.00 -20.63
C ASP A 137 1.66 5.65 -20.13
N VAL A 138 1.56 6.96 -20.29
CA VAL A 138 0.39 7.74 -19.84
C VAL A 138 -0.91 7.27 -20.53
N ALA A 139 -0.85 6.91 -21.81
CA ALA A 139 -2.02 6.44 -22.56
C ALA A 139 -2.45 5.05 -22.10
N THR A 140 -1.50 4.14 -21.93
CA THR A 140 -1.75 2.77 -21.46
C THR A 140 -2.33 2.77 -20.05
N ILE A 141 -1.75 3.51 -19.09
CA ILE A 141 -2.27 3.55 -17.71
C ILE A 141 -3.65 4.20 -17.63
N LYS A 142 -3.91 5.20 -18.47
CA LYS A 142 -5.23 5.82 -18.58
C LYS A 142 -6.27 4.84 -19.10
N THR A 143 -5.92 4.02 -20.10
CA THR A 143 -6.81 2.99 -20.67
C THR A 143 -7.06 1.90 -19.63
N PHE A 144 -6.02 1.42 -18.97
CA PHE A 144 -6.12 0.44 -17.89
C PHE A 144 -7.02 0.94 -16.75
N ARG A 145 -6.85 2.20 -16.32
CA ARG A 145 -7.73 2.78 -15.28
C ARG A 145 -9.21 2.79 -15.69
N LYS A 146 -9.51 3.02 -16.97
CA LYS A 146 -10.90 3.08 -17.47
C LYS A 146 -11.58 1.72 -17.47
N SER A 147 -10.86 0.61 -17.54
CA SER A 147 -11.42 -0.74 -17.42
C SER A 147 -11.79 -1.13 -15.99
N LEU A 148 -11.34 -0.35 -15.00
CA LEU A 148 -11.53 -0.63 -13.58
C LEU A 148 -12.63 0.25 -12.99
N SER A 149 -13.52 -0.34 -12.21
CA SER A 149 -14.54 0.37 -11.43
C SER A 149 -14.65 -0.28 -10.05
N CYS A 150 -14.37 0.47 -8.99
CA CYS A 150 -14.48 -0.01 -7.62
C CYS A 150 -14.51 1.19 -6.67
N LYS A 151 -15.46 1.20 -5.73
CA LYS A 151 -15.53 2.22 -4.70
C LYS A 151 -14.34 2.09 -3.71
N ASN A 152 -14.06 0.86 -3.30
CA ASN A 152 -13.08 0.54 -2.27
C ASN A 152 -11.68 0.31 -2.82
N GLY A 153 -11.25 1.13 -3.80
CA GLY A 153 -9.92 0.98 -4.38
C GLY A 153 -9.35 2.25 -4.99
N ALA A 154 -8.03 2.31 -5.09
CA ALA A 154 -7.30 3.41 -5.74
C ALA A 154 -6.07 2.90 -6.49
N LEU A 155 -5.83 3.46 -7.69
CA LEU A 155 -4.70 3.14 -8.55
C LEU A 155 -3.59 4.18 -8.41
N TYR A 156 -2.34 3.70 -8.25
CA TYR A 156 -1.14 4.52 -8.11
C TYR A 156 -0.14 4.23 -9.23
N TYR A 157 0.54 5.28 -9.69
CA TYR A 157 1.53 5.23 -10.74
C TYR A 157 2.44 6.46 -10.68
N PRO A 158 3.74 6.36 -11.04
CA PRO A 158 4.51 5.18 -11.42
C PRO A 158 5.09 4.42 -10.23
N TRP A 159 5.84 3.33 -10.52
CA TRP A 159 6.70 2.67 -9.55
C TRP A 159 7.84 3.58 -9.10
N ILE A 160 8.44 3.24 -7.97
CA ILE A 160 9.56 3.95 -7.36
C ILE A 160 10.85 3.14 -7.47
N LYS A 161 11.98 3.80 -7.26
CA LYS A 161 13.27 3.15 -7.05
C LYS A 161 13.70 3.34 -5.61
N VAL A 162 14.13 2.26 -5.00
CA VAL A 162 14.64 2.21 -3.63
C VAL A 162 16.04 1.65 -3.63
N SER A 163 16.82 1.94 -2.58
CA SER A 163 18.14 1.32 -2.41
C SER A 163 17.99 -0.19 -2.31
N ASP A 164 18.82 -0.91 -3.08
CA ASP A 164 18.85 -2.37 -2.97
C ASP A 164 19.65 -2.77 -1.71
N PRO A 165 19.02 -3.45 -0.74
CA PRO A 165 19.68 -3.84 0.50
C PRO A 165 20.82 -4.85 0.28
N LEU A 166 20.84 -5.53 -0.86
CA LEU A 166 21.90 -6.47 -1.23
C LEU A 166 23.08 -5.81 -1.94
N SER A 167 22.92 -4.55 -2.39
CA SER A 167 23.99 -3.82 -3.06
C SER A 167 24.86 -3.06 -2.08
N LYS A 168 26.16 -3.30 -2.13
CA LYS A 168 27.16 -2.54 -1.37
C LYS A 168 27.58 -1.23 -2.07
N THR A 169 27.23 -1.06 -3.35
CA THR A 169 27.61 0.08 -4.17
C THR A 169 26.50 1.12 -4.29
N GLY A 170 25.37 0.93 -3.60
CA GLY A 170 24.24 1.85 -3.64
C GLY A 170 23.35 1.70 -4.88
N LYS A 171 23.35 0.54 -5.53
CA LYS A 171 22.48 0.25 -6.67
C LYS A 171 21.01 0.38 -6.27
N LEU A 172 20.21 0.92 -7.15
CA LEU A 172 18.78 1.05 -6.96
C LEU A 172 18.03 -0.14 -7.59
N ARG A 173 16.93 -0.54 -6.95
CA ARG A 173 15.98 -1.49 -7.52
C ARG A 173 14.61 -0.87 -7.72
N ASP A 174 13.89 -1.31 -8.74
CA ASP A 174 12.50 -0.91 -8.95
C ASP A 174 11.59 -1.60 -7.93
N CYS A 175 10.67 -0.83 -7.36
CA CYS A 175 9.76 -1.30 -6.33
C CYS A 175 8.33 -0.87 -6.66
N PRO A 176 7.34 -1.77 -6.56
CA PRO A 176 5.94 -1.41 -6.62
C PRO A 176 5.59 -0.38 -5.54
N THR A 177 4.67 0.53 -5.84
CA THR A 177 4.42 1.69 -4.98
C THR A 177 3.41 1.40 -3.88
N CYS A 178 2.50 0.45 -4.09
CA CYS A 178 1.35 0.18 -3.23
C CYS A 178 1.71 0.00 -1.74
N GLY A 179 2.77 -0.74 -1.41
CA GLY A 179 3.20 -0.92 -0.02
C GLY A 179 3.63 0.39 0.66
N HIS A 180 4.31 1.28 -0.07
CA HIS A 180 4.67 2.60 0.43
C HIS A 180 3.43 3.49 0.61
N ILE A 181 2.46 3.37 -0.30
CA ILE A 181 1.17 4.07 -0.21
C ILE A 181 0.39 3.62 1.02
N MET A 182 0.35 2.31 1.32
CA MET A 182 -0.25 1.81 2.57
C MET A 182 0.38 2.48 3.80
N GLY A 183 1.70 2.59 3.82
CA GLY A 183 2.42 3.29 4.89
C GLY A 183 2.06 4.77 5.00
N ILE A 184 1.84 5.45 3.86
CA ILE A 184 1.38 6.85 3.83
C ILE A 184 -0.06 6.95 4.35
N TYR A 185 -0.95 6.03 3.99
CA TYR A 185 -2.32 5.99 4.52
C TYR A 185 -2.31 5.84 6.05
N ALA A 186 -1.60 4.82 6.55
CA ALA A 186 -1.50 4.58 7.99
C ALA A 186 -0.97 5.81 8.75
N ARG A 187 0.10 6.43 8.24
CA ARG A 187 0.68 7.64 8.82
C ARG A 187 -0.30 8.81 8.79
N THR A 188 -0.94 9.06 7.64
CA THR A 188 -1.89 10.18 7.50
C THR A 188 -3.10 10.00 8.41
N ILE A 189 -3.65 8.78 8.51
CA ILE A 189 -4.77 8.47 9.41
C ILE A 189 -4.37 8.69 10.87
N GLN A 190 -3.18 8.24 11.25
CA GLN A 190 -2.69 8.38 12.62
C GLN A 190 -2.42 9.84 13.01
N GLU A 191 -1.82 10.64 12.11
CA GLU A 191 -1.37 12.01 12.40
C GLU A 191 -2.48 13.05 12.18
N ARG A 192 -3.39 12.83 11.23
CA ARG A 192 -4.34 13.84 10.74
C ARG A 192 -5.80 13.38 10.71
N GLY A 193 -6.08 12.11 11.01
CA GLY A 193 -7.40 11.50 10.93
C GLY A 193 -7.77 10.93 9.56
N VAL A 194 -8.77 10.06 9.56
CA VAL A 194 -9.22 9.29 8.39
C VAL A 194 -9.82 10.16 7.28
N TRP A 195 -10.31 11.35 7.62
CA TRP A 195 -10.89 12.33 6.69
C TRP A 195 -9.85 13.10 5.87
N LYS A 196 -8.56 13.03 6.26
CA LYS A 196 -7.49 13.70 5.51
C LYS A 196 -7.09 12.85 4.31
N ALA A 197 -7.16 13.45 3.12
CA ALA A 197 -6.66 12.79 1.90
C ALA A 197 -5.16 12.47 2.01
N PRO A 198 -4.73 11.22 1.75
CA PRO A 198 -3.33 10.80 1.83
C PRO A 198 -2.53 11.24 0.60
N ALA A 199 -2.54 12.54 0.32
CA ALA A 199 -1.87 13.17 -0.80
C ALA A 199 -1.39 14.58 -0.44
N GLY A 200 -0.55 15.16 -1.29
CA GLY A 200 0.02 16.49 -1.13
C GLY A 200 1.43 16.44 -0.53
N THR A 201 1.91 17.59 -0.07
CA THR A 201 3.29 17.76 0.40
C THR A 201 3.64 16.96 1.66
N GLU A 202 2.64 16.61 2.47
CA GLU A 202 2.80 15.77 3.66
C GLU A 202 2.91 14.28 3.30
N ALA A 203 2.36 13.86 2.15
CA ALA A 203 2.33 12.48 1.69
C ALA A 203 3.65 12.06 1.01
N THR A 204 4.76 12.21 1.73
CA THR A 204 6.10 11.87 1.24
C THR A 204 6.33 10.36 1.22
N VAL A 205 6.92 9.86 0.13
CA VAL A 205 7.27 8.44 -0.05
C VAL A 205 8.65 8.21 0.57
N ARG A 206 8.67 7.84 1.84
CA ARG A 206 9.92 7.62 2.58
C ARG A 206 10.67 6.40 2.03
N GLY A 207 11.99 6.51 1.90
CA GLY A 207 12.84 5.44 1.35
C GLY A 207 12.90 5.39 -0.19
N ALA A 208 12.05 6.13 -0.89
CA ALA A 208 12.14 6.28 -2.34
C ALA A 208 13.26 7.27 -2.69
N VAL A 209 14.12 6.88 -3.64
CA VAL A 209 15.22 7.69 -4.16
C VAL A 209 14.81 8.36 -5.46
N GLU A 210 14.16 7.61 -6.35
CA GLU A 210 13.69 8.07 -7.66
C GLU A 210 12.32 7.46 -7.98
N VAL A 211 11.66 7.99 -9.01
CA VAL A 211 10.53 7.35 -9.69
C VAL A 211 11.01 6.63 -10.93
N VAL A 212 10.41 5.49 -11.26
CA VAL A 212 10.78 4.71 -12.46
C VAL A 212 10.48 5.50 -13.73
N LYS A 213 9.43 6.32 -13.70
CA LYS A 213 9.05 7.21 -14.80
C LYS A 213 8.77 8.62 -14.28
N LEU A 214 9.51 9.58 -14.76
CA LEU A 214 9.29 10.98 -14.43
C LEU A 214 8.03 11.47 -15.18
N LEU A 215 7.04 11.94 -14.42
CA LEU A 215 5.83 12.57 -14.94
C LEU A 215 5.91 14.07 -14.75
N VAL A 216 5.37 14.81 -15.73
CA VAL A 216 5.29 16.27 -15.69
C VAL A 216 3.87 16.74 -15.36
N LYS A 217 3.69 18.04 -15.10
CA LYS A 217 2.38 18.59 -14.76
C LYS A 217 1.29 18.23 -15.78
N GLY A 218 1.60 18.28 -17.08
CA GLY A 218 0.64 17.91 -18.13
C GLY A 218 0.16 16.46 -18.05
N ASP A 219 1.03 15.55 -17.62
CA ASP A 219 0.64 14.15 -17.38
C ASP A 219 -0.33 14.04 -16.20
N CYS A 220 -0.09 14.79 -15.12
CA CYS A 220 -0.99 14.84 -13.97
C CYS A 220 -2.37 15.39 -14.36
N ASP A 221 -2.42 16.43 -15.21
CA ASP A 221 -3.65 17.04 -15.68
C ASP A 221 -4.51 16.06 -16.51
N VAL A 222 -3.88 15.03 -17.10
CA VAL A 222 -4.54 13.95 -17.85
C VAL A 222 -4.91 12.76 -16.94
N LEU A 223 -4.04 12.41 -16.00
CA LEU A 223 -4.17 11.19 -15.19
C LEU A 223 -5.07 11.38 -13.95
N ASN A 224 -4.92 12.48 -13.22
CA ASN A 224 -5.71 12.72 -12.01
C ASN A 224 -7.23 12.76 -12.30
N PRO A 225 -7.73 13.43 -13.35
CA PRO A 225 -9.16 13.47 -13.65
C PRO A 225 -9.80 12.10 -13.89
N VAL A 226 -9.03 11.14 -14.39
CA VAL A 226 -9.51 9.77 -14.61
C VAL A 226 -9.30 8.85 -13.40
N GLY A 227 -8.72 9.34 -12.29
CA GLY A 227 -8.53 8.58 -11.06
C GLY A 227 -7.26 7.73 -11.05
N VAL A 228 -6.20 8.16 -11.71
CA VAL A 228 -4.84 7.65 -11.52
C VAL A 228 -4.11 8.60 -10.58
N ASN A 229 -3.71 8.11 -9.41
CA ASN A 229 -3.01 8.91 -8.41
C ASN A 229 -1.51 8.89 -8.71
N VAL A 230 -0.97 10.06 -9.00
CA VAL A 230 0.41 10.20 -9.46
C VAL A 230 1.38 10.26 -8.29
N VAL A 231 2.50 9.53 -8.40
CA VAL A 231 3.65 9.64 -7.51
C VAL A 231 4.76 10.35 -8.25
N MET A 232 5.21 11.50 -7.74
CA MET A 232 6.17 12.35 -8.46
C MET A 232 7.07 13.15 -7.53
N PRO A 233 8.27 13.54 -7.99
CA PRO A 233 9.12 14.46 -7.25
C PRO A 233 8.53 15.88 -7.27
N ARG A 234 8.60 16.55 -6.13
CA ARG A 234 8.24 17.96 -5.94
C ARG A 234 9.40 18.72 -5.32
N ALA A 235 9.70 19.89 -5.85
CA ALA A 235 10.74 20.75 -5.30
C ALA A 235 10.49 21.00 -3.82
N ASN A 236 11.53 20.84 -3.00
CA ASN A 236 11.55 21.01 -1.54
C ASN A 236 10.79 19.92 -0.73
N TYR A 237 10.08 18.97 -1.36
CA TYR A 237 9.29 17.97 -0.65
C TYR A 237 9.72 16.52 -0.94
N GLY A 238 10.62 16.33 -1.92
CA GLY A 238 11.01 15.00 -2.37
C GLY A 238 9.92 14.31 -3.19
N ILE A 239 9.87 12.99 -3.15
CA ILE A 239 8.85 12.20 -3.85
C ILE A 239 7.59 12.19 -3.00
N VAL A 240 6.47 12.61 -3.59
CA VAL A 240 5.17 12.70 -2.90
C VAL A 240 4.06 12.06 -3.73
N VAL A 241 2.99 11.69 -3.06
CA VAL A 241 1.73 11.31 -3.69
C VAL A 241 0.98 12.58 -4.09
N TRP A 242 0.63 12.70 -5.37
CA TRP A 242 -0.02 13.88 -5.93
C TRP A 242 -1.37 13.53 -6.58
N GLY A 243 -2.24 12.91 -5.80
CA GLY A 243 -3.60 12.50 -6.16
C GLY A 243 -4.20 11.62 -5.07
N ALA A 244 -5.50 11.75 -4.82
CA ALA A 244 -6.22 10.98 -3.81
C ALA A 244 -7.62 10.63 -4.29
N ARG A 245 -7.75 10.19 -5.54
CA ARG A 245 -9.02 9.76 -6.09
C ARG A 245 -9.19 8.25 -5.98
N SER A 246 -10.38 7.84 -5.59
CA SER A 246 -10.82 6.45 -5.65
C SER A 246 -11.13 6.04 -7.10
N MET A 247 -11.40 4.78 -7.30
CA MET A 247 -11.90 4.27 -8.58
C MET A 247 -13.43 4.21 -8.64
N SER A 248 -14.12 4.87 -7.71
CA SER A 248 -15.56 4.93 -7.66
C SER A 248 -16.14 5.61 -8.91
N PRO A 249 -17.19 5.06 -9.51
CA PRO A 249 -17.98 5.74 -10.53
C PRO A 249 -18.88 6.83 -9.92
N ASP A 250 -19.16 6.75 -8.61
CA ASP A 250 -19.97 7.72 -7.88
C ASP A 250 -19.12 8.96 -7.51
N SER A 251 -19.61 10.12 -7.93
CA SER A 251 -18.96 11.41 -7.66
C SER A 251 -18.95 11.78 -6.17
N THR A 252 -19.85 11.25 -5.36
CA THR A 252 -19.90 11.48 -3.92
C THR A 252 -18.77 10.76 -3.19
N MET A 253 -18.30 9.63 -3.75
CA MET A 253 -17.21 8.80 -3.26
C MET A 253 -15.93 8.91 -4.11
N ARG A 254 -15.75 10.09 -4.73
CA ARG A 254 -14.61 10.36 -5.62
C ARG A 254 -13.26 10.28 -4.94
N TYR A 255 -13.18 10.70 -3.69
CA TYR A 255 -11.92 10.79 -2.98
C TYR A 255 -11.71 9.60 -2.04
N VAL A 256 -10.46 9.19 -1.93
CA VAL A 256 -10.03 8.13 -1.00
C VAL A 256 -10.48 8.43 0.43
N SER A 257 -10.34 9.69 0.87
CA SER A 257 -10.77 10.11 2.21
C SER A 257 -12.26 9.92 2.45
N ASP A 258 -13.11 10.11 1.42
CA ASP A 258 -14.55 9.90 1.56
C ASP A 258 -14.88 8.43 1.83
N VAL A 259 -14.24 7.54 1.06
CA VAL A 259 -14.45 6.09 1.20
C VAL A 259 -13.90 5.57 2.53
N LEU A 260 -12.71 6.02 2.93
CA LEU A 260 -12.11 5.64 4.21
C LEU A 260 -12.94 6.15 5.40
N LEU A 261 -13.45 7.38 5.33
CA LEU A 261 -14.31 7.95 6.36
C LEU A 261 -15.61 7.16 6.48
N GLU A 262 -16.26 6.84 5.35
CA GLU A 262 -17.47 6.00 5.34
C GLU A 262 -17.21 4.63 5.97
N THR A 263 -16.13 3.98 5.58
CA THR A 263 -15.75 2.66 6.12
C THR A 263 -15.48 2.76 7.64
N ASN A 264 -14.76 3.80 8.07
CA ASN A 264 -14.48 4.03 9.49
C ASN A 264 -15.77 4.25 10.29
N ILE A 265 -16.70 5.06 9.79
CA ILE A 265 -17.98 5.31 10.45
C ILE A 265 -18.78 4.01 10.57
N LYS A 266 -18.89 3.24 9.48
CA LYS A 266 -19.62 1.96 9.46
C LYS A 266 -19.05 0.95 10.47
N GLU A 267 -17.73 0.73 10.45
CA GLU A 267 -17.10 -0.24 11.35
C GLU A 267 -17.12 0.22 12.81
N SER A 268 -16.92 1.52 13.06
CA SER A 268 -16.99 2.07 14.42
C SER A 268 -18.38 1.95 15.03
N ILE A 269 -19.43 2.27 14.25
CA ILE A 269 -20.82 2.12 14.70
C ILE A 269 -21.14 0.65 14.92
N LYS A 270 -20.81 -0.24 13.96
CA LYS A 270 -21.02 -1.68 14.08
C LYS A 270 -20.38 -2.23 15.37
N ASN A 271 -19.11 -1.92 15.60
CA ASN A 271 -18.38 -2.39 16.77
C ASN A 271 -18.89 -1.76 18.08
N GLY A 272 -19.22 -0.46 18.05
CA GLY A 272 -19.73 0.27 19.21
C GLY A 272 -21.17 -0.11 19.60
N THR A 273 -21.91 -0.77 18.72
CA THR A 273 -23.32 -1.16 18.97
C THR A 273 -23.53 -2.67 19.06
N GLN A 274 -22.48 -3.51 19.06
CA GLN A 274 -22.59 -4.97 19.20
C GLN A 274 -23.32 -5.40 20.47
N TRP A 275 -23.21 -4.64 21.55
CA TRP A 275 -23.89 -4.91 22.80
C TRP A 275 -25.43 -4.84 22.68
N ALA A 276 -25.97 -4.19 21.64
CA ALA A 276 -27.42 -4.09 21.41
C ALA A 276 -28.03 -5.39 20.84
N VAL A 277 -27.21 -6.32 20.38
CA VAL A 277 -27.67 -7.61 19.86
C VAL A 277 -28.20 -8.46 21.02
N PHE A 278 -29.41 -9.02 20.83
CA PHE A 278 -30.18 -9.77 21.81
C PHE A 278 -30.75 -8.95 22.99
N GLU A 279 -30.61 -7.62 23.01
CA GLU A 279 -31.31 -6.77 23.98
C GLU A 279 -32.82 -6.63 23.62
N PRO A 280 -33.69 -6.39 24.60
CA PRO A 280 -35.12 -6.17 24.36
C PRO A 280 -35.35 -4.96 23.41
N ASN A 281 -35.99 -5.21 22.29
CA ASN A 281 -36.18 -4.20 21.22
C ASN A 281 -37.34 -3.22 21.57
N ASN A 282 -37.02 -2.16 22.28
CA ASN A 282 -37.96 -1.15 22.77
C ASN A 282 -37.33 0.27 22.68
N SER A 283 -38.12 1.28 23.04
CA SER A 283 -37.69 2.70 23.00
C SER A 283 -36.47 3.00 23.87
N VAL A 284 -36.25 2.25 24.95
CA VAL A 284 -35.06 2.42 25.81
C VAL A 284 -33.80 1.97 25.06
N LEU A 285 -33.85 0.83 24.38
CA LEU A 285 -32.75 0.35 23.55
C LEU A 285 -32.45 1.34 22.42
N TRP A 286 -33.48 1.84 21.73
CA TRP A 286 -33.31 2.80 20.61
C TRP A 286 -32.63 4.07 21.05
N THR A 287 -33.04 4.62 22.22
CA THR A 287 -32.42 5.80 22.79
C THR A 287 -30.95 5.58 23.12
N ARG A 288 -30.61 4.43 23.72
CA ARG A 288 -29.22 4.08 24.06
C ARG A 288 -28.35 3.94 22.81
N VAL A 289 -28.82 3.23 21.78
CA VAL A 289 -28.12 3.07 20.49
C VAL A 289 -27.90 4.44 19.84
N LYS A 290 -28.96 5.25 19.74
CA LYS A 290 -28.91 6.61 19.23
C LYS A 290 -27.85 7.44 19.94
N THR A 291 -27.89 7.53 21.25
CA THR A 291 -26.92 8.30 22.06
C THR A 291 -25.50 7.80 21.88
N THR A 292 -25.29 6.51 21.76
CA THR A 292 -23.95 5.92 21.50
C THR A 292 -23.40 6.37 20.16
N ILE A 293 -24.23 6.34 19.11
CA ILE A 293 -23.83 6.77 17.76
C ILE A 293 -23.61 8.28 17.72
N GLU A 294 -24.49 9.07 18.34
CA GLU A 294 -24.37 10.54 18.43
C GLU A 294 -23.07 10.95 19.13
N ALA A 295 -22.71 10.29 20.23
CA ALA A 295 -21.47 10.57 20.95
C ALA A 295 -20.21 10.30 20.08
N PHE A 296 -20.24 9.23 19.29
CA PHE A 296 -19.16 8.95 18.35
C PHE A 296 -19.05 10.00 17.24
N LEU A 297 -20.19 10.36 16.62
CA LEU A 297 -20.21 11.35 15.53
C LEU A 297 -19.89 12.76 16.01
N ASP A 298 -20.29 13.12 17.23
CA ASP A 298 -19.94 14.40 17.87
C ASP A 298 -18.41 14.49 18.09
N GLY A 299 -17.78 13.41 18.54
CA GLY A 299 -16.32 13.33 18.63
C GLY A 299 -15.66 13.53 17.28
N LEU A 300 -16.12 12.81 16.26
CA LEU A 300 -15.60 12.91 14.89
C LEU A 300 -15.76 14.31 14.30
N TRP A 301 -16.89 14.99 14.57
CA TRP A 301 -17.13 16.36 14.15
C TRP A 301 -16.21 17.35 14.87
N ARG A 302 -16.05 17.24 16.19
CA ARG A 302 -15.14 18.11 16.97
C ARG A 302 -13.70 17.98 16.55
N ASP A 303 -13.28 16.78 16.14
CA ASP A 303 -11.95 16.54 15.60
C ASP A 303 -11.77 17.07 14.17
N GLY A 304 -12.81 17.65 13.56
CA GLY A 304 -12.80 18.24 12.24
C GLY A 304 -13.02 17.25 11.09
N GLY A 305 -13.50 16.06 11.38
CA GLY A 305 -13.79 15.03 10.37
C GLY A 305 -15.05 15.29 9.56
N LEU A 306 -16.01 16.02 10.10
CA LEU A 306 -17.28 16.34 9.46
C LEU A 306 -17.41 17.85 9.18
N PHE A 307 -18.14 18.18 8.12
CA PHE A 307 -18.40 19.56 7.71
C PHE A 307 -19.64 20.11 8.39
N GLY A 308 -19.57 21.34 8.90
CA GLY A 308 -20.68 22.09 9.50
C GLY A 308 -20.24 22.86 10.74
N ASP A 309 -20.79 24.08 10.91
CA ASP A 309 -20.50 24.93 12.07
C ASP A 309 -21.23 24.45 13.32
N LYS A 310 -22.29 23.66 13.16
CA LYS A 310 -23.11 23.09 14.23
C LYS A 310 -23.28 21.60 14.02
N ALA A 311 -23.47 20.86 15.10
CA ALA A 311 -23.64 19.40 15.09
C ALA A 311 -24.80 18.96 14.17
N GLU A 312 -25.92 19.69 14.18
CA GLU A 312 -27.11 19.39 13.37
C GLU A 312 -26.88 19.56 11.86
N GLN A 313 -25.84 20.29 11.45
CA GLN A 313 -25.42 20.42 10.06
C GLN A 313 -24.45 19.32 9.67
N ALA A 314 -23.70 18.79 10.65
CA ALA A 314 -22.64 17.83 10.42
C ALA A 314 -23.13 16.37 10.36
N TYR A 315 -24.12 16.03 11.19
CA TYR A 315 -24.68 14.68 11.24
C TYR A 315 -26.10 14.65 11.80
N PHE A 316 -26.81 13.56 11.56
CA PHE A 316 -28.04 13.22 12.27
C PHE A 316 -28.11 11.72 12.54
N VAL A 317 -28.84 11.34 13.60
CA VAL A 317 -29.11 9.95 13.95
C VAL A 317 -30.62 9.83 14.26
N LYS A 318 -31.29 8.97 13.48
CA LYS A 318 -32.70 8.65 13.69
C LYS A 318 -32.84 7.18 14.08
N CYS A 319 -33.42 6.92 15.25
CA CYS A 319 -33.71 5.58 15.76
C CYS A 319 -34.96 5.68 16.65
N ASP A 320 -36.12 5.53 16.04
CA ASP A 320 -37.43 5.77 16.64
C ASP A 320 -38.48 4.76 16.18
N GLU A 321 -39.73 4.97 16.56
CA GLU A 321 -40.86 4.09 16.23
C GLU A 321 -41.18 4.10 14.73
N ASP A 322 -40.94 5.21 14.02
CA ASP A 322 -41.18 5.32 12.59
C ASP A 322 -40.32 4.32 11.81
N LEU A 323 -39.05 4.16 12.21
CA LEU A 323 -38.09 3.21 11.62
C LEU A 323 -38.27 1.79 12.18
N ASN A 324 -38.84 1.66 13.40
CA ASN A 324 -38.98 0.40 14.10
C ASN A 324 -40.45 0.06 14.45
N PRO A 325 -41.36 0.07 13.45
CA PRO A 325 -42.74 -0.36 13.67
C PRO A 325 -42.80 -1.83 14.12
N GLU A 326 -43.98 -2.28 14.55
CA GLU A 326 -44.17 -3.63 15.06
C GLU A 326 -43.70 -4.73 14.10
N SER A 327 -43.88 -4.53 12.80
CA SER A 327 -43.45 -5.49 11.77
C SER A 327 -41.93 -5.66 11.72
N VAL A 328 -41.15 -4.59 11.92
CA VAL A 328 -39.68 -4.63 11.99
C VAL A 328 -39.22 -5.29 13.29
N ARG A 329 -39.85 -4.94 14.40
CA ARG A 329 -39.56 -5.54 15.72
C ARG A 329 -39.88 -7.04 15.77
N ASN A 330 -41.00 -7.46 15.21
CA ASN A 330 -41.38 -8.85 15.10
C ASN A 330 -40.44 -9.65 14.19
N ALA A 331 -39.79 -9.02 13.23
CA ALA A 331 -38.73 -9.63 12.43
C ALA A 331 -37.35 -9.66 13.14
N GLY A 332 -37.29 -9.27 14.43
CA GLY A 332 -36.04 -9.24 15.20
C GLY A 332 -35.04 -8.18 14.74
N LYS A 333 -35.49 -7.12 14.04
CA LYS A 333 -34.62 -6.07 13.49
C LYS A 333 -34.72 -4.79 14.30
N LEU A 334 -33.59 -4.07 14.41
CA LEU A 334 -33.50 -2.70 14.85
C LEU A 334 -32.88 -1.88 13.72
N ILE A 335 -33.56 -0.83 13.29
CA ILE A 335 -33.13 0.08 12.22
C ILE A 335 -32.79 1.43 12.82
N CYS A 336 -31.56 1.87 12.55
CA CYS A 336 -31.09 3.20 12.88
C CYS A 336 -30.53 3.85 11.59
N GLU A 337 -31.00 5.03 11.28
CA GLU A 337 -30.56 5.81 10.12
C GLU A 337 -29.54 6.87 10.58
N VAL A 338 -28.40 6.90 9.89
CA VAL A 338 -27.29 7.82 10.19
C VAL A 338 -26.94 8.59 8.93
N GLY A 339 -26.98 9.91 9.00
CA GLY A 339 -26.48 10.79 7.95
C GLY A 339 -25.33 11.64 8.45
N TYR A 340 -24.37 11.93 7.58
CA TYR A 340 -23.22 12.78 7.90
C TYR A 340 -22.76 13.59 6.68
N ALA A 341 -22.13 14.74 6.93
CA ALA A 341 -21.56 15.62 5.93
C ALA A 341 -20.03 15.49 5.93
N PRO A 342 -19.39 14.83 4.96
CA PRO A 342 -17.93 14.68 4.92
C PRO A 342 -17.24 15.98 4.50
N ASN A 343 -16.07 16.26 5.06
CA ASN A 343 -15.17 17.26 4.53
C ASN A 343 -14.55 16.78 3.22
N LYS A 344 -14.62 17.61 2.16
CA LYS A 344 -14.00 17.31 0.86
C LYS A 344 -12.61 17.92 0.76
N PRO A 345 -11.62 17.22 0.20
CA PRO A 345 -10.30 17.79 -0.01
C PRO A 345 -10.33 18.90 -1.06
N ALA A 346 -9.57 19.97 -0.84
CA ALA A 346 -9.32 20.98 -1.86
C ALA A 346 -8.27 20.45 -2.86
N GLU A 347 -8.72 20.02 -4.04
CA GLU A 347 -7.83 19.51 -5.09
C GLU A 347 -7.20 20.64 -5.91
N PHE A 348 -7.88 21.78 -6.01
CA PHE A 348 -7.42 22.96 -6.75
C PHE A 348 -7.52 24.22 -5.90
N VAL A 349 -6.44 24.99 -5.88
CA VAL A 349 -6.42 26.33 -5.29
C VAL A 349 -6.33 27.35 -6.42
N ILE A 350 -7.41 28.13 -6.60
CA ILE A 350 -7.48 29.17 -7.63
C ILE A 350 -7.24 30.54 -6.94
N ILE A 351 -6.13 31.18 -7.27
CA ILE A 351 -5.80 32.51 -6.77
C ILE A 351 -6.13 33.53 -7.85
N ARG A 352 -7.02 34.47 -7.56
CA ARG A 352 -7.35 35.60 -8.42
C ARG A 352 -6.67 36.85 -7.87
N ILE A 353 -5.76 37.43 -8.65
CA ILE A 353 -5.09 38.68 -8.31
C ILE A 353 -5.67 39.77 -9.21
N ALA A 354 -6.27 40.78 -8.62
CA ALA A 354 -6.74 41.97 -9.33
C ALA A 354 -5.82 43.14 -9.05
N HIS A 355 -5.35 43.82 -10.10
CA HIS A 355 -4.65 45.10 -10.03
C HIS A 355 -5.67 46.20 -10.25
N SER A 356 -5.87 47.09 -9.26
CA SER A 356 -6.61 48.31 -9.49
C SER A 356 -5.62 49.41 -9.91
N ILE A 357 -5.82 49.97 -11.09
CA ILE A 357 -5.14 51.20 -11.49
C ILE A 357 -6.03 52.35 -10.98
N SER A 358 -5.57 53.11 -10.01
CA SER A 358 -6.19 54.40 -9.67
C SER A 358 -5.91 55.36 -10.82
N ASN A 359 -6.92 55.67 -11.61
CA ASN A 359 -6.85 56.85 -12.46
C ASN A 359 -6.90 58.08 -11.57
N GLU A 360 -5.75 58.81 -11.53
CA GLU A 360 -5.76 60.21 -11.08
C GLU A 360 -6.45 61.06 -12.13
#